data_ab44463169e63ac81976305ec2433e86
#
_entry.id   ab44463169e63ac81976305ec2433e86
#
_cell.length_a   1.000
_cell.length_b   1.000
_cell.length_c   1.000
_cell.angle_alpha   90.00
_cell.angle_beta   90.00
_cell.angle_gamma   90.00
#
_symmetry.space_group_name_H-M   'P 1'
#
loop_
_entity.id
_entity.type
_entity.pdbx_description
1 polymer ?
#
loop_
_entity_poly.entity_id
_entity_poly.type
_entity_poly.pdbx_seq_one_letter_code
_entity_poly.pdbx_strand_id
1 'polypeptide(L)'
;WLLRAKAVWEKEKEAGYQGELFPIVQGNFYKDLRLKSAEFVSSLDFSGIAIGGLSVGEPKEAFNEFLAYTTELLPREKPVYVMGIGTPEYIFEAVDNGVDMFDCVLPTRNARNGSYFTHDGMLSIKQERFRRDFSPVDGECGCKVCRTYSRAYLRHLFKEQEILGSMLASYHNLYFLNNLMKEIRLSIDEDKFCSFKKDYLFRFGKG
;
A
#
# COMPACT_ATOMS: atom_id res chain seq x y z
N TRP A 1 -5.81 19.50 18.85
CA TRP A 1 -6.26 18.11 18.91
C TRP A 1 -5.11 17.17 19.24
N LEU A 2 -3.96 17.25 18.56
CA LEU A 2 -2.83 16.34 18.77
C LEU A 2 -2.33 16.31 20.22
N LEU A 3 -2.10 17.48 20.84
CA LEU A 3 -1.68 17.55 22.25
C LEU A 3 -2.69 16.91 23.23
N ARG A 4 -3.99 17.06 22.94
CA ARG A 4 -5.05 16.42 23.74
C ARG A 4 -5.02 14.88 23.56
N ALA A 5 -4.84 14.41 22.32
CA ALA A 5 -4.70 12.99 22.04
C ALA A 5 -3.45 12.41 22.72
N LYS A 6 -2.31 13.13 22.67
CA LYS A 6 -1.05 12.75 23.32
C LYS A 6 -1.23 12.58 24.83
N ALA A 7 -1.86 13.54 25.50
CA ALA A 7 -2.08 13.48 26.94
C ALA A 7 -2.96 12.27 27.37
N VAL A 8 -3.98 11.93 26.56
CA VAL A 8 -4.79 10.72 26.81
C VAL A 8 -3.97 9.45 26.55
N TRP A 9 -3.23 9.41 25.44
CA TRP A 9 -2.40 8.25 25.10
C TRP A 9 -1.31 7.99 26.15
N GLU A 10 -0.63 9.03 26.65
CA GLU A 10 0.35 8.90 27.74
C GLU A 10 -0.26 8.30 29.00
N LYS A 11 -1.42 8.78 29.41
CA LYS A 11 -2.16 8.23 30.55
C LYS A 11 -2.54 6.74 30.36
N GLU A 12 -3.00 6.37 29.14
CA GLU A 12 -3.36 4.98 28.84
C GLU A 12 -2.11 4.08 28.76
N LYS A 13 -0.96 4.61 28.30
CA LYS A 13 0.32 3.90 28.33
C LYS A 13 0.75 3.58 29.76
N GLU A 14 0.63 4.52 30.70
CA GLU A 14 0.88 4.30 32.13
C GLU A 14 -0.04 3.21 32.71
N ALA A 15 -1.26 3.10 32.20
CA ALA A 15 -2.22 2.05 32.57
C ALA A 15 -1.96 0.71 31.87
N GLY A 16 -0.93 0.58 31.03
CA GLY A 16 -0.51 -0.66 30.36
C GLY A 16 -0.96 -0.82 28.91
N TYR A 17 -1.52 0.23 28.27
CA TYR A 17 -1.85 0.19 26.86
C TYR A 17 -0.58 0.04 26.00
N GLN A 18 -0.59 -0.90 25.04
CA GLN A 18 0.57 -1.24 24.21
C GLN A 18 0.58 -0.58 22.81
N GLY A 19 -0.51 0.08 22.44
CA GLY A 19 -0.60 0.74 21.12
C GLY A 19 0.22 2.02 21.06
N GLU A 20 0.75 2.33 19.88
CA GLU A 20 1.52 3.55 19.63
C GLU A 20 0.65 4.60 18.93
N LEU A 21 0.90 5.88 19.20
CA LEU A 21 0.23 7.00 18.57
C LEU A 21 1.15 7.64 17.54
N PHE A 22 0.72 7.65 16.27
CA PHE A 22 1.41 8.32 15.18
C PHE A 22 0.71 9.65 14.87
N PRO A 23 1.34 10.79 15.11
CA PRO A 23 0.84 12.09 14.69
C PRO A 23 0.89 12.21 13.16
N ILE A 24 -0.03 13.01 12.61
CA ILE A 24 -0.18 13.12 11.15
C ILE A 24 0.33 14.49 10.70
N VAL A 25 1.30 14.51 9.79
CA VAL A 25 1.68 15.70 9.04
C VAL A 25 0.61 15.97 7.98
N GLN A 26 0.06 17.17 7.99
CA GLN A 26 -0.93 17.67 7.04
C GLN A 26 -0.37 18.90 6.31
N GLY A 27 -1.12 19.45 5.36
CA GLY A 27 -0.74 20.68 4.63
C GLY A 27 -1.09 20.65 3.15
N ASN A 28 -1.77 19.55 2.70
CA ASN A 28 -2.17 19.37 1.32
C ASN A 28 -0.96 19.62 0.36
N PHE A 29 -1.12 20.39 -0.70
CA PHE A 29 -0.09 20.76 -1.68
C PHE A 29 0.49 22.17 -1.43
N TYR A 30 0.69 22.52 -0.13
CA TYR A 30 1.31 23.78 0.29
C TYR A 30 2.56 23.51 1.12
N LYS A 31 3.75 23.80 0.56
CA LYS A 31 5.04 23.49 1.20
C LYS A 31 5.21 24.19 2.56
N ASP A 32 4.77 25.43 2.69
CA ASP A 32 4.82 26.19 3.95
C ASP A 32 3.94 25.58 5.05
N LEU A 33 2.77 25.04 4.69
CA LEU A 33 1.90 24.36 5.63
C LEU A 33 2.45 22.99 6.04
N ARG A 34 3.01 22.23 5.09
CA ARG A 34 3.68 20.97 5.40
C ARG A 34 4.90 21.16 6.29
N LEU A 35 5.73 22.19 6.01
CA LEU A 35 6.85 22.52 6.84
C LEU A 35 6.43 22.81 8.29
N LYS A 36 5.49 23.72 8.49
CA LYS A 36 4.95 24.04 9.82
C LYS A 36 4.39 22.81 10.55
N SER A 37 3.67 21.93 9.80
CA SER A 37 3.11 20.71 10.35
C SER A 37 4.19 19.71 10.73
N ALA A 38 5.21 19.51 9.88
CA ALA A 38 6.32 18.60 10.13
C ALA A 38 7.18 19.08 11.32
N GLU A 39 7.53 20.36 11.39
CA GLU A 39 8.26 20.96 12.52
C GLU A 39 7.51 20.75 13.84
N PHE A 40 6.20 21.04 13.86
CA PHE A 40 5.39 20.84 15.06
C PHE A 40 5.32 19.36 15.47
N VAL A 41 5.04 18.47 14.54
CA VAL A 41 4.94 17.02 14.80
C VAL A 41 6.28 16.46 15.26
N SER A 42 7.39 16.84 14.62
CA SER A 42 8.73 16.36 14.94
C SER A 42 9.26 16.90 16.28
N SER A 43 8.74 18.04 16.76
CA SER A 43 9.07 18.58 18.08
C SER A 43 8.45 17.78 19.24
N LEU A 44 7.54 16.88 18.96
CA LEU A 44 6.86 16.05 19.94
C LEU A 44 7.46 14.65 19.96
N ASP A 45 7.50 14.04 21.15
CA ASP A 45 7.98 12.67 21.29
C ASP A 45 6.89 11.66 20.98
N PHE A 46 7.02 11.01 19.79
CA PHE A 46 6.17 9.93 19.30
C PHE A 46 7.04 8.84 18.66
N SER A 47 6.52 7.60 18.66
CA SER A 47 7.26 6.43 18.14
C SER A 47 7.37 6.39 16.62
N GLY A 48 6.55 7.14 15.89
CA GLY A 48 6.56 7.24 14.43
C GLY A 48 5.72 8.41 13.96
N ILE A 49 5.69 8.69 12.66
CA ILE A 49 5.00 9.83 12.06
C ILE A 49 4.19 9.38 10.85
N ALA A 50 2.95 9.85 10.73
CA ALA A 50 2.11 9.62 9.57
C ALA A 50 2.09 10.83 8.63
N ILE A 51 1.96 10.56 7.32
CA ILE A 51 1.77 11.56 6.27
C ILE A 51 0.35 11.43 5.73
N GLY A 52 -0.43 12.49 5.91
CA GLY A 52 -1.79 12.59 5.37
C GLY A 52 -1.93 13.70 4.32
N GLY A 53 -3.13 13.82 3.75
CA GLY A 53 -3.46 14.84 2.76
C GLY A 53 -2.78 14.66 1.40
N LEU A 54 -2.37 13.44 1.08
CA LEU A 54 -1.93 12.96 -0.22
C LEU A 54 -2.81 11.80 -0.69
N SER A 55 -2.74 11.43 -1.98
CA SER A 55 -3.58 10.38 -2.59
C SER A 55 -5.09 10.66 -2.51
N VAL A 56 -5.46 11.92 -2.72
CA VAL A 56 -6.85 12.41 -2.70
C VAL A 56 -7.37 12.81 -4.09
N GLY A 57 -6.66 12.44 -5.16
CA GLY A 57 -7.05 12.69 -6.56
C GLY A 57 -6.10 13.59 -7.34
N GLU A 58 -4.94 13.91 -6.78
CA GLU A 58 -3.87 14.67 -7.46
C GLU A 58 -3.16 13.84 -8.54
N PRO A 59 -2.50 14.50 -9.50
CA PRO A 59 -1.59 13.85 -10.43
C PRO A 59 -0.42 13.16 -9.69
N LYS A 60 0.09 12.07 -10.27
CA LYS A 60 1.20 11.29 -9.67
C LYS A 60 2.46 12.14 -9.42
N GLU A 61 2.74 13.08 -10.29
CA GLU A 61 3.88 14.00 -10.18
C GLU A 61 3.76 14.86 -8.92
N ALA A 62 2.57 15.39 -8.65
CA ALA A 62 2.31 16.18 -7.45
C ALA A 62 2.41 15.32 -6.19
N PHE A 63 1.86 14.10 -6.21
CA PHE A 63 2.02 13.15 -5.12
C PHE A 63 3.50 12.92 -4.80
N ASN A 64 4.31 12.58 -5.81
CA ASN A 64 5.73 12.29 -5.65
C ASN A 64 6.51 13.51 -5.12
N GLU A 65 6.26 14.70 -5.67
CA GLU A 65 6.90 15.94 -5.21
C GLU A 65 6.62 16.22 -3.74
N PHE A 66 5.35 16.16 -3.34
CA PHE A 66 4.97 16.50 -1.97
C PHE A 66 5.28 15.38 -0.98
N LEU A 67 5.33 14.13 -1.41
CA LEU A 67 5.82 13.03 -0.59
C LEU A 67 7.31 13.21 -0.29
N ALA A 68 8.15 13.35 -1.31
CA ALA A 68 9.59 13.57 -1.18
C ALA A 68 9.87 14.80 -0.30
N TYR A 69 9.24 15.94 -0.59
CA TYR A 69 9.37 17.13 0.23
C TYR A 69 9.01 16.89 1.69
N THR A 70 7.94 16.13 1.97
CA THR A 70 7.49 15.90 3.34
C THR A 70 8.45 14.95 4.09
N THR A 71 8.88 13.87 3.46
CA THR A 71 9.78 12.89 4.08
C THR A 71 11.15 13.48 4.40
N GLU A 72 11.68 14.40 3.59
CA GLU A 72 12.91 15.15 3.87
C GLU A 72 12.85 16.01 5.16
N LEU A 73 11.64 16.40 5.58
CA LEU A 73 11.42 17.18 6.79
C LEU A 73 11.32 16.32 8.07
N LEU A 74 11.23 14.99 7.92
CA LEU A 74 10.99 14.08 9.04
C LEU A 74 12.28 13.48 9.58
N PRO A 75 12.34 13.16 10.89
CA PRO A 75 13.47 12.47 11.48
C PRO A 75 13.63 11.07 10.91
N ARG A 76 14.80 10.74 10.40
CA ARG A 76 15.09 9.49 9.68
C ARG A 76 15.05 8.23 10.55
N GLU A 77 15.20 8.38 11.84
CA GLU A 77 15.19 7.29 12.83
C GLU A 77 13.79 6.84 13.22
N LYS A 78 12.75 7.57 12.81
CA LYS A 78 11.36 7.24 13.13
C LYS A 78 10.66 6.59 11.93
N PRO A 79 9.87 5.52 12.15
CA PRO A 79 9.07 4.94 11.08
C PRO A 79 8.04 5.93 10.54
N VAL A 80 7.92 5.93 9.21
CA VAL A 80 7.02 6.82 8.47
C VAL A 80 5.87 6.01 7.86
N TYR A 81 4.65 6.45 8.12
CA TYR A 81 3.43 5.86 7.59
C TYR A 81 2.75 6.81 6.62
N VAL A 82 2.58 6.42 5.36
CA VAL A 82 1.77 7.18 4.39
C VAL A 82 0.39 6.57 4.25
N MET A 83 -0.63 7.41 4.37
CA MET A 83 -2.02 6.98 4.42
C MET A 83 -2.62 6.85 3.02
N GLY A 84 -3.39 5.79 2.80
CA GLY A 84 -4.30 5.65 1.66
C GLY A 84 -3.66 5.22 0.34
N ILE A 85 -2.40 4.78 0.30
CA ILE A 85 -1.75 4.28 -0.90
C ILE A 85 -1.48 2.77 -0.85
N GLY A 86 -1.52 2.09 -2.02
CA GLY A 86 -1.34 0.64 -2.05
C GLY A 86 -1.39 0.03 -3.45
N THR A 87 -1.09 0.78 -4.50
CA THR A 87 -0.70 0.16 -5.77
C THR A 87 0.82 0.01 -5.82
N PRO A 88 1.35 -1.01 -6.53
CA PRO A 88 2.79 -1.26 -6.57
C PRO A 88 3.61 -0.02 -6.93
N GLU A 89 3.17 0.79 -7.89
CA GLU A 89 3.89 1.98 -8.35
C GLU A 89 4.04 3.03 -7.24
N TYR A 90 2.97 3.26 -6.47
CA TYR A 90 3.00 4.20 -5.35
C TYR A 90 3.77 3.65 -4.15
N ILE A 91 3.69 2.34 -3.91
CA ILE A 91 4.47 1.68 -2.84
C ILE A 91 5.96 1.82 -3.11
N PHE A 92 6.43 1.48 -4.31
CA PHE A 92 7.85 1.60 -4.66
C PHE A 92 8.35 3.04 -4.56
N GLU A 93 7.55 4.02 -5.02
CA GLU A 93 7.90 5.42 -4.93
C GLU A 93 8.00 5.90 -3.48
N ALA A 94 7.07 5.45 -2.65
CA ALA A 94 7.05 5.83 -1.25
C ALA A 94 8.20 5.19 -0.46
N VAL A 95 8.52 3.91 -0.70
CA VAL A 95 9.69 3.25 -0.09
C VAL A 95 11.00 3.93 -0.49
N ASP A 96 11.13 4.34 -1.76
CA ASP A 96 12.29 5.10 -2.26
C ASP A 96 12.48 6.44 -1.53
N ASN A 97 11.39 7.01 -1.02
CA ASN A 97 11.38 8.23 -0.20
C ASN A 97 11.41 7.95 1.32
N GLY A 98 11.71 6.73 1.75
CA GLY A 98 11.87 6.39 3.17
C GLY A 98 10.56 6.17 3.93
N VAL A 99 9.49 5.74 3.26
CA VAL A 99 8.23 5.36 3.90
C VAL A 99 8.23 3.87 4.25
N ASP A 100 7.78 3.52 5.45
CA ASP A 100 7.83 2.17 6.01
C ASP A 100 6.47 1.46 6.04
N MET A 101 5.37 2.21 6.16
CA MET A 101 4.04 1.67 6.45
C MET A 101 2.98 2.24 5.52
N PHE A 102 2.00 1.39 5.16
CA PHE A 102 0.95 1.69 4.19
C PHE A 102 -0.40 1.11 4.63
N ASP A 103 -1.49 1.77 4.26
CA ASP A 103 -2.82 1.19 4.20
C ASP A 103 -3.50 1.51 2.88
N CYS A 104 -4.38 0.64 2.42
CA CYS A 104 -5.16 0.93 1.22
C CYS A 104 -6.43 0.08 1.13
N VAL A 105 -7.51 0.69 0.66
CA VAL A 105 -8.75 -0.03 0.37
C VAL A 105 -8.75 -0.70 -1.01
N LEU A 106 -7.83 -0.31 -1.92
CA LEU A 106 -7.83 -0.77 -3.31
C LEU A 106 -7.74 -2.29 -3.45
N PRO A 107 -6.93 -3.03 -2.69
CA PRO A 107 -6.82 -4.48 -2.85
C PRO A 107 -8.18 -5.17 -2.74
N THR A 108 -8.95 -4.84 -1.71
CA THR A 108 -10.29 -5.43 -1.49
C THR A 108 -11.38 -4.77 -2.34
N ARG A 109 -11.28 -3.46 -2.61
CA ARG A 109 -12.21 -2.75 -3.51
C ARG A 109 -12.12 -3.31 -4.93
N ASN A 110 -10.92 -3.45 -5.48
CA ASN A 110 -10.67 -4.02 -6.80
C ASN A 110 -11.11 -5.48 -6.86
N ALA A 111 -10.83 -6.25 -5.82
CA ALA A 111 -11.24 -7.63 -5.70
C ALA A 111 -12.77 -7.81 -5.82
N ARG A 112 -13.55 -6.99 -5.14
CA ARG A 112 -15.02 -7.02 -5.24
C ARG A 112 -15.53 -6.78 -6.66
N ASN A 113 -14.74 -6.11 -7.49
CA ASN A 113 -15.02 -5.85 -8.90
C ASN A 113 -14.43 -6.91 -9.85
N GLY A 114 -13.76 -7.94 -9.31
CA GLY A 114 -13.13 -9.00 -10.10
C GLY A 114 -11.80 -8.61 -10.73
N SER A 115 -11.12 -7.63 -10.14
CA SER A 115 -9.77 -7.22 -10.54
C SER A 115 -8.72 -7.78 -9.58
N TYR A 116 -7.71 -8.39 -10.14
CA TYR A 116 -6.60 -9.05 -9.44
C TYR A 116 -5.28 -8.36 -9.75
N PHE A 117 -4.42 -8.22 -8.75
CA PHE A 117 -3.00 -7.92 -8.96
C PHE A 117 -2.29 -9.16 -9.48
N THR A 118 -1.43 -9.00 -10.48
CA THR A 118 -0.54 -10.05 -10.95
C THR A 118 0.86 -9.46 -11.19
N HIS A 119 1.88 -10.31 -11.33
CA HIS A 119 3.23 -9.84 -11.67
C HIS A 119 3.29 -9.13 -13.03
N ASP A 120 2.33 -9.40 -13.91
CA ASP A 120 2.21 -8.76 -15.24
C ASP A 120 1.19 -7.61 -15.29
N GLY A 121 0.79 -7.06 -14.14
CA GLY A 121 -0.17 -5.95 -14.04
C GLY A 121 -1.55 -6.37 -13.52
N MET A 122 -2.55 -5.52 -13.77
CA MET A 122 -3.91 -5.74 -13.31
C MET A 122 -4.69 -6.63 -14.27
N LEU A 123 -5.32 -7.68 -13.74
CA LEU A 123 -6.14 -8.63 -14.50
C LEU A 123 -7.61 -8.50 -14.09
N SER A 124 -8.51 -8.23 -15.06
CA SER A 124 -9.97 -8.32 -14.85
C SER A 124 -10.47 -9.71 -15.23
N ILE A 125 -10.88 -10.49 -14.23
CA ILE A 125 -11.32 -11.89 -14.41
C ILE A 125 -12.60 -12.03 -15.23
N LYS A 126 -13.39 -10.96 -15.36
CA LYS A 126 -14.68 -10.96 -16.06
C LYS A 126 -14.55 -11.05 -17.60
N GLN A 127 -13.35 -10.87 -18.13
CA GLN A 127 -13.10 -10.90 -19.58
C GLN A 127 -13.43 -12.27 -20.19
N GLU A 128 -13.99 -12.28 -21.42
CA GLU A 128 -14.45 -13.50 -22.08
C GLU A 128 -13.29 -14.47 -22.39
N ARG A 129 -12.09 -13.97 -22.63
CA ARG A 129 -10.91 -14.80 -22.87
C ARG A 129 -10.63 -15.81 -21.74
N PHE A 130 -11.10 -15.55 -20.51
CA PHE A 130 -10.88 -16.43 -19.36
C PHE A 130 -11.97 -17.50 -19.19
N ARG A 131 -12.97 -17.57 -20.08
CA ARG A 131 -14.06 -18.53 -19.97
C ARG A 131 -13.61 -19.99 -19.94
N ARG A 132 -12.55 -20.31 -20.68
CA ARG A 132 -11.96 -21.66 -20.77
C ARG A 132 -10.46 -21.64 -20.43
N ASP A 133 -10.04 -20.69 -19.63
CA ASP A 133 -8.65 -20.58 -19.18
C ASP A 133 -8.49 -21.30 -17.83
N PHE A 134 -7.89 -22.49 -17.87
CA PHE A 134 -7.66 -23.32 -16.69
C PHE A 134 -6.34 -23.02 -15.98
N SER A 135 -5.60 -21.99 -16.39
CA SER A 135 -4.41 -21.51 -15.70
C SER A 135 -4.78 -20.78 -14.40
N PRO A 136 -3.83 -20.64 -13.45
CA PRO A 136 -4.02 -19.80 -12.26
C PRO A 136 -4.15 -18.33 -12.62
N VAL A 137 -4.62 -17.51 -11.68
CA VAL A 137 -4.66 -16.04 -11.84
C VAL A 137 -3.26 -15.51 -12.17
N ASP A 138 -2.28 -16.00 -11.44
CA ASP A 138 -0.87 -15.65 -11.58
C ASP A 138 -0.02 -16.91 -11.31
N GLY A 139 0.81 -17.30 -12.28
CA GLY A 139 1.62 -18.52 -12.22
C GLY A 139 2.77 -18.45 -11.22
N GLU A 140 3.21 -17.25 -10.85
CA GLU A 140 4.28 -17.02 -9.88
C GLU A 140 3.75 -16.78 -8.46
N CYS A 141 2.45 -16.49 -8.32
CA CYS A 141 1.86 -16.24 -7.02
C CYS A 141 1.66 -17.53 -6.22
N GLY A 142 2.32 -17.65 -5.07
CA GLY A 142 2.22 -18.79 -4.16
C GLY A 142 0.96 -18.85 -3.30
N CYS A 143 -0.04 -17.99 -3.50
CA CYS A 143 -1.24 -17.95 -2.66
C CYS A 143 -2.13 -19.19 -2.85
N LYS A 144 -2.98 -19.47 -1.85
CA LYS A 144 -3.93 -20.59 -1.92
C LYS A 144 -4.83 -20.49 -3.15
N VAL A 145 -5.26 -19.29 -3.55
CA VAL A 145 -6.16 -19.11 -4.69
C VAL A 145 -5.50 -19.55 -6.00
N CYS A 146 -4.27 -19.08 -6.27
CA CYS A 146 -3.54 -19.46 -7.48
C CYS A 146 -3.17 -20.95 -7.53
N ARG A 147 -2.94 -21.57 -6.35
CA ARG A 147 -2.63 -23.02 -6.28
C ARG A 147 -3.84 -23.93 -6.39
N THR A 148 -5.07 -23.39 -6.22
CA THR A 148 -6.27 -24.23 -6.11
C THR A 148 -7.28 -23.98 -7.23
N TYR A 149 -7.40 -22.73 -7.69
CA TYR A 149 -8.50 -22.32 -8.59
C TYR A 149 -7.98 -21.78 -9.92
N SER A 150 -8.70 -22.10 -11.00
CA SER A 150 -8.40 -21.57 -12.34
C SER A 150 -9.11 -20.24 -12.59
N ARG A 151 -8.61 -19.48 -13.56
CA ARG A 151 -9.25 -18.25 -14.06
C ARG A 151 -10.69 -18.54 -14.54
N ALA A 152 -10.93 -19.67 -15.22
CA ALA A 152 -12.26 -20.07 -15.67
C ALA A 152 -13.24 -20.21 -14.50
N TYR A 153 -12.83 -20.88 -13.42
CA TYR A 153 -13.68 -21.05 -12.23
C TYR A 153 -13.95 -19.73 -11.53
N LEU A 154 -12.92 -18.92 -11.32
CA LEU A 154 -13.07 -17.59 -10.68
C LEU A 154 -13.97 -16.69 -11.53
N ARG A 155 -13.80 -16.70 -12.84
CA ARG A 155 -14.69 -15.98 -13.75
C ARG A 155 -16.14 -16.45 -13.61
N HIS A 156 -16.38 -17.76 -13.53
CA HIS A 156 -17.72 -18.31 -13.33
C HIS A 156 -18.35 -17.75 -12.04
N LEU A 157 -17.65 -17.76 -10.90
CA LEU A 157 -18.14 -17.19 -9.64
C LEU A 157 -18.57 -15.72 -9.80
N PHE A 158 -17.77 -14.90 -10.50
CA PHE A 158 -18.13 -13.49 -10.74
C PHE A 158 -19.31 -13.33 -11.72
N LYS A 159 -19.50 -14.23 -12.68
CA LYS A 159 -20.63 -14.19 -13.59
C LYS A 159 -21.94 -14.58 -12.91
N GLU A 160 -21.89 -15.54 -12.02
CA GLU A 160 -23.03 -16.01 -11.20
C GLU A 160 -23.23 -15.16 -9.93
N GLN A 161 -22.44 -14.07 -9.77
CA GLN A 161 -22.52 -13.14 -8.62
C GLN A 161 -22.31 -13.83 -7.26
N GLU A 162 -21.53 -14.91 -7.23
CA GLU A 162 -21.19 -15.64 -6.03
C GLU A 162 -20.24 -14.84 -5.13
N ILE A 163 -20.59 -14.69 -3.85
CA ILE A 163 -19.77 -13.95 -2.88
C ILE A 163 -18.38 -14.56 -2.73
N LEU A 164 -18.24 -15.86 -2.92
CA LEU A 164 -16.97 -16.59 -2.87
C LEU A 164 -15.97 -16.01 -3.87
N GLY A 165 -16.39 -15.55 -5.05
CA GLY A 165 -15.53 -14.89 -6.02
C GLY A 165 -14.82 -13.67 -5.45
N SER A 166 -15.57 -12.79 -4.78
CA SER A 166 -15.04 -11.59 -4.14
C SER A 166 -14.13 -11.91 -2.92
N MET A 167 -14.48 -12.96 -2.16
CA MET A 167 -13.66 -13.42 -1.03
C MET A 167 -12.31 -13.95 -1.49
N LEU A 168 -12.31 -14.82 -2.52
CA LEU A 168 -11.06 -15.38 -3.09
C LEU A 168 -10.19 -14.30 -3.72
N ALA A 169 -10.80 -13.35 -4.44
CA ALA A 169 -10.09 -12.22 -5.03
C ALA A 169 -9.45 -11.32 -3.95
N SER A 170 -10.18 -11.03 -2.86
CA SER A 170 -9.66 -10.24 -1.74
C SER A 170 -8.48 -10.94 -1.07
N TYR A 171 -8.60 -12.26 -0.82
CA TYR A 171 -7.51 -13.05 -0.27
C TYR A 171 -6.25 -13.00 -1.16
N HIS A 172 -6.43 -13.20 -2.47
CA HIS A 172 -5.32 -13.14 -3.43
C HIS A 172 -4.64 -11.77 -3.42
N ASN A 173 -5.41 -10.69 -3.55
CA ASN A 173 -4.86 -9.34 -3.63
C ASN A 173 -4.12 -8.92 -2.34
N LEU A 174 -4.63 -9.29 -1.19
CA LEU A 174 -3.94 -9.04 0.09
C LEU A 174 -2.66 -9.87 0.20
N TYR A 175 -2.70 -11.15 -0.17
CA TYR A 175 -1.51 -11.99 -0.20
C TYR A 175 -0.45 -11.42 -1.14
N PHE A 176 -0.85 -11.01 -2.35
CA PHE A 176 0.04 -10.46 -3.37
C PHE A 176 0.79 -9.23 -2.85
N LEU A 177 0.09 -8.24 -2.30
CA LEU A 177 0.72 -7.03 -1.78
C LEU A 177 1.57 -7.28 -0.53
N ASN A 178 1.12 -8.16 0.38
CA ASN A 178 1.95 -8.54 1.51
C ASN A 178 3.24 -9.27 1.09
N ASN A 179 3.16 -10.07 0.02
CA ASN A 179 4.35 -10.72 -0.54
C ASN A 179 5.28 -9.70 -1.21
N LEU A 180 4.73 -8.76 -1.98
CA LEU A 180 5.49 -7.65 -2.56
C LEU A 180 6.26 -6.88 -1.47
N MET A 181 5.63 -6.58 -0.33
CA MET A 181 6.32 -5.90 0.77
C MET A 181 7.48 -6.72 1.36
N LYS A 182 7.36 -8.06 1.38
CA LYS A 182 8.48 -8.93 1.78
C LYS A 182 9.62 -8.90 0.78
N GLU A 183 9.30 -8.95 -0.52
CA GLU A 183 10.30 -8.87 -1.59
C GLU A 183 11.02 -7.51 -1.60
N ILE A 184 10.29 -6.42 -1.37
CA ILE A 184 10.88 -5.08 -1.21
C ILE A 184 11.88 -5.07 -0.05
N ARG A 185 11.51 -5.58 1.13
CA ARG A 185 12.42 -5.64 2.29
C ARG A 185 13.68 -6.46 1.99
N LEU A 186 13.51 -7.65 1.41
CA LEU A 186 14.65 -8.48 1.00
C LEU A 186 15.55 -7.76 -0.01
N SER A 187 14.99 -7.04 -0.96
CA SER A 187 15.76 -6.28 -1.94
C SER A 187 16.54 -5.10 -1.31
N ILE A 188 16.03 -4.52 -0.24
CA ILE A 188 16.74 -3.49 0.55
C ILE A 188 17.89 -4.14 1.33
N ASP A 189 17.62 -5.24 2.04
CA ASP A 189 18.62 -5.97 2.82
C ASP A 189 19.78 -6.48 1.95
N GLU A 190 19.51 -6.79 0.67
CA GLU A 190 20.49 -7.24 -0.32
C GLU A 190 21.14 -6.11 -1.15
N ASP A 191 20.82 -4.84 -0.87
CA ASP A 191 21.25 -3.66 -1.64
C ASP A 191 20.88 -3.73 -3.14
N LYS A 192 19.70 -4.29 -3.43
CA LYS A 192 19.16 -4.50 -4.80
C LYS A 192 17.86 -3.74 -5.08
N PHE A 193 17.41 -2.87 -4.17
CA PHE A 193 16.11 -2.21 -4.28
C PHE A 193 15.91 -1.46 -5.60
N CYS A 194 16.89 -0.69 -6.04
CA CYS A 194 16.78 0.10 -7.28
C CYS A 194 16.59 -0.79 -8.53
N SER A 195 17.33 -1.90 -8.63
CA SER A 195 17.19 -2.84 -9.74
C SER A 195 15.85 -3.58 -9.67
N PHE A 196 15.47 -4.05 -8.48
CA PHE A 196 14.18 -4.71 -8.24
C PHE A 196 12.99 -3.80 -8.59
N LYS A 197 12.98 -2.54 -8.10
CA LYS A 197 11.97 -1.53 -8.46
C LYS A 197 11.84 -1.39 -9.98
N LYS A 198 12.95 -1.20 -10.68
CA LYS A 198 12.97 -1.01 -12.14
C LYS A 198 12.38 -2.21 -12.88
N ASP A 199 12.85 -3.41 -12.56
CA ASP A 199 12.43 -4.63 -13.25
C ASP A 199 10.97 -4.97 -12.96
N TYR A 200 10.54 -4.82 -11.71
CA TYR A 200 9.16 -5.04 -11.30
C TYR A 200 8.20 -4.07 -12.00
N LEU A 201 8.47 -2.77 -11.96
CA LEU A 201 7.59 -1.76 -12.57
C LEU A 201 7.56 -1.86 -14.10
N PHE A 202 8.67 -2.24 -14.74
CA PHE A 202 8.71 -2.50 -16.17
C PHE A 202 7.80 -3.66 -16.56
N ARG A 203 7.76 -4.72 -15.76
CA ARG A 203 6.91 -5.88 -15.98
C ARG A 203 5.45 -5.56 -15.67
N PHE A 204 5.18 -4.97 -14.51
CA PHE A 204 3.84 -4.63 -14.04
C PHE A 204 3.12 -3.65 -14.98
N GLY A 205 3.82 -2.71 -15.60
CA GLY A 205 3.27 -1.74 -16.54
C GLY A 205 2.96 -2.26 -17.95
N LYS A 206 3.21 -3.54 -18.24
CA LYS A 206 2.89 -4.16 -19.53
C LYS A 206 1.50 -4.78 -19.61
N GLY A 207 0.80 -4.90 -18.49
CA GLY A 207 -0.50 -5.55 -18.34
C GLY A 207 -1.72 -4.70 -18.68
#